data_7fd491b9249e2a0b83e9ca54abd17fde
#
_entry.id   7fd491b9249e2a0b83e9ca54abd17fde
#
_cell.length_a   1.000
_cell.length_b   1.000
_cell.length_c   1.000
_cell.angle_alpha   90.00
_cell.angle_beta   90.00
_cell.angle_gamma   90.00
#
_symmetry.space_group_name_H-M   'P 1'
#
loop_
_entity.id
_entity.type
_entity.pdbx_description
1 polymer ?
#
loop_
_entity_poly.entity_id
_entity_poly.type
_entity_poly.pdbx_seq_one_letter_code
_entity_poly.pdbx_strand_id
1 'polypeptide(L)'
;MNLPSGDFYVFVLLLCAVYCGCAVLTSGFQGSGAKGYFGFVKKQCTVPFVLGLVLVVTALIGAAIGWEVFRAGSYRDLLTVETGDFAADIKEISYDQIPMLDRDSAEKLGNRKLGELADMVSQFEVAGDYTQINYKGRPVRVTPLRYGDWIKWLNNRADGLPAYLIIDMVTQNVDVVRLDQGIRYTTAEHFSRNLGRYLRFHYPTYLFDTPAFEIDEEGNPFWVCPRIKKTIGLFGGTDMAGAVLVNAVTGQCTYYDAADVPAWVDHVYPAELIEQQYNYHGAYINGFINSLFGQRDVTVTTDGYNYLAIGDDVYMYTGITSVVSDESNIGFILSNQRTKETRFYTVAGAEEFSAMDSARGQVQQMNYTATFPLLLNIADQPTYFMALKDAAGLVKMYAMVNVSQYQIVATGSDVAECEGNYRQMLARNNLIDNSDASIPADTQEATGVLTDIRTAVIDGNSRYYLRLQGGSVYYVLSAADAPQVVTLNTGDRVTITYRPQEDASILEATAVTLVSGSSGTGTVDNPTDPIKINPAPGIGDIITDPGDGGRVELPVEPPPEEVRQ
;
A
#
# COMPACT_ATOMS: atom_id res chain seq x y z
N MET A 1 -27.20 6.36 -20.41
CA MET A 1 -28.27 5.91 -19.50
C MET A 1 -28.36 4.39 -19.58
N ASN A 2 -28.26 3.71 -18.46
CA ASN A 2 -28.11 2.27 -18.39
C ASN A 2 -29.23 1.62 -17.60
N LEU A 3 -29.95 0.68 -18.20
CA LEU A 3 -30.98 -0.10 -17.52
C LEU A 3 -30.46 -0.83 -16.24
N PRO A 4 -29.21 -1.32 -16.17
CA PRO A 4 -28.65 -1.91 -14.96
C PRO A 4 -28.23 -0.91 -13.86
N SER A 5 -28.35 0.41 -14.09
CA SER A 5 -28.01 1.44 -13.11
C SER A 5 -29.24 1.90 -12.35
N GLY A 6 -29.18 1.89 -11.02
CA GLY A 6 -30.21 2.47 -10.16
C GLY A 6 -30.44 3.97 -10.44
N ASP A 7 -29.39 4.71 -10.75
CA ASP A 7 -29.45 6.15 -11.08
C ASP A 7 -30.35 6.44 -12.29
N PHE A 8 -30.41 5.52 -13.25
CA PHE A 8 -31.31 5.68 -14.41
C PHE A 8 -32.78 5.76 -13.97
N TYR A 9 -33.18 4.86 -13.07
CA TYR A 9 -34.56 4.83 -12.57
C TYR A 9 -34.87 6.08 -11.74
N VAL A 10 -33.97 6.44 -10.82
CA VAL A 10 -34.11 7.64 -10.00
C VAL A 10 -34.22 8.88 -10.88
N PHE A 11 -33.36 9.03 -11.88
CA PHE A 11 -33.38 10.17 -12.80
C PHE A 11 -34.68 10.28 -13.59
N VAL A 12 -35.14 9.19 -14.19
CA VAL A 12 -36.37 9.21 -15.01
C VAL A 12 -37.60 9.42 -14.13
N LEU A 13 -37.66 8.81 -12.94
CA LEU A 13 -38.74 9.04 -11.99
C LEU A 13 -38.79 10.49 -11.51
N LEU A 14 -37.63 11.09 -11.25
CA LEU A 14 -37.53 12.51 -10.88
C LEU A 14 -38.01 13.42 -12.02
N LEU A 15 -37.66 13.14 -13.27
CA LEU A 15 -38.17 13.87 -14.45
C LEU A 15 -39.70 13.78 -14.55
N CYS A 16 -40.25 12.56 -14.35
CA CYS A 16 -41.70 12.36 -14.32
C CYS A 16 -42.37 13.16 -13.20
N ALA A 17 -41.77 13.16 -12.02
CA ALA A 17 -42.28 13.93 -10.86
C ALA A 17 -42.23 15.43 -11.11
N VAL A 18 -41.12 15.96 -11.64
CA VAL A 18 -41.00 17.40 -12.00
C VAL A 18 -42.03 17.79 -13.06
N TYR A 19 -42.19 16.97 -14.11
CA TYR A 19 -43.21 17.21 -15.14
C TYR A 19 -44.62 17.25 -14.55
N CYS A 20 -44.98 16.31 -13.70
CA CYS A 20 -46.29 16.30 -13.02
C CYS A 20 -46.45 17.53 -12.10
N GLY A 21 -45.40 17.92 -11.38
CA GLY A 21 -45.38 19.13 -10.56
C GLY A 21 -45.63 20.42 -11.40
N CYS A 22 -44.96 20.54 -12.53
CA CYS A 22 -45.18 21.63 -13.48
C CYS A 22 -46.61 21.63 -14.02
N ALA A 23 -47.18 20.47 -14.34
CA ALA A 23 -48.56 20.36 -14.80
C ALA A 23 -49.58 20.80 -13.73
N VAL A 24 -49.32 20.46 -12.48
CA VAL A 24 -50.13 20.94 -11.30
C VAL A 24 -50.07 22.46 -11.16
N LEU A 25 -48.87 23.03 -11.23
CA LEU A 25 -48.68 24.49 -11.09
C LEU A 25 -49.30 25.27 -12.26
N THR A 26 -49.10 24.83 -13.49
CA THR A 26 -49.62 25.52 -14.69
C THR A 26 -51.14 25.43 -14.82
N SER A 27 -51.77 24.38 -14.32
CA SER A 27 -53.21 24.23 -14.35
C SER A 27 -53.94 25.27 -13.51
N GLY A 28 -53.32 25.78 -12.43
CA GLY A 28 -53.85 26.87 -11.62
C GLY A 28 -54.00 28.21 -12.37
N PHE A 29 -53.29 28.43 -13.45
CA PHE A 29 -53.36 29.67 -14.27
C PHE A 29 -54.45 29.63 -15.36
N GLN A 30 -55.10 28.49 -15.60
CA GLN A 30 -56.06 28.33 -16.70
C GLN A 30 -57.50 28.72 -16.34
N GLY A 31 -57.77 29.20 -15.13
CA GLY A 31 -59.06 29.75 -14.73
C GLY A 31 -60.27 28.82 -14.80
N SER A 32 -60.09 27.53 -15.01
CA SER A 32 -61.15 26.53 -15.05
C SER A 32 -61.45 26.04 -13.65
N GLY A 33 -62.73 25.91 -13.28
CA GLY A 33 -63.14 25.43 -11.96
C GLY A 33 -62.54 24.05 -11.64
N ALA A 34 -62.70 23.57 -10.39
CA ALA A 34 -62.05 22.37 -9.85
C ALA A 34 -62.11 21.13 -10.77
N LYS A 35 -63.21 20.90 -11.48
CA LYS A 35 -63.34 19.77 -12.45
C LYS A 35 -62.39 19.93 -13.65
N GLY A 36 -62.21 21.14 -14.16
CA GLY A 36 -61.26 21.40 -15.28
C GLY A 36 -59.82 21.21 -14.85
N TYR A 37 -59.49 21.69 -13.63
CA TYR A 37 -58.17 21.46 -13.01
C TYR A 37 -57.82 19.98 -12.94
N PHE A 38 -58.66 19.18 -12.29
CA PHE A 38 -58.41 17.73 -12.15
C PHE A 38 -58.37 17.01 -13.51
N GLY A 39 -59.22 17.42 -14.47
CA GLY A 39 -59.21 16.87 -15.83
C GLY A 39 -57.89 17.12 -16.56
N PHE A 40 -57.37 18.34 -16.48
CA PHE A 40 -56.08 18.68 -17.08
C PHE A 40 -54.92 17.93 -16.44
N VAL A 41 -54.78 17.97 -15.12
CA VAL A 41 -53.72 17.29 -14.37
C VAL A 41 -53.76 15.79 -14.67
N LYS A 42 -54.91 15.15 -14.61
CA LYS A 42 -55.06 13.72 -14.95
C LYS A 42 -54.58 13.43 -16.37
N LYS A 43 -54.98 14.25 -17.36
CA LYS A 43 -54.57 14.06 -18.77
C LYS A 43 -53.07 14.18 -18.94
N GLN A 44 -52.43 15.18 -18.32
CA GLN A 44 -50.99 15.42 -18.43
C GLN A 44 -50.16 14.40 -17.65
N CYS A 45 -50.57 14.04 -16.45
CA CYS A 45 -49.81 13.16 -15.55
C CYS A 45 -49.99 11.67 -15.83
N THR A 46 -50.99 11.28 -16.64
CA THR A 46 -51.25 9.84 -16.91
C THR A 46 -50.05 9.16 -17.56
N VAL A 47 -49.45 9.74 -18.59
CA VAL A 47 -48.28 9.12 -19.29
C VAL A 47 -47.06 9.04 -18.39
N PRO A 48 -46.60 10.12 -17.71
CA PRO A 48 -45.51 10.05 -16.75
C PRO A 48 -45.77 9.06 -15.60
N PHE A 49 -47.00 8.97 -15.10
CA PHE A 49 -47.38 8.04 -14.04
C PHE A 49 -47.26 6.56 -14.51
N VAL A 50 -47.79 6.24 -15.71
CA VAL A 50 -47.71 4.91 -16.26
C VAL A 50 -46.25 4.53 -16.54
N LEU A 51 -45.45 5.46 -17.10
CA LEU A 51 -44.03 5.25 -17.32
C LEU A 51 -43.29 4.99 -15.98
N GLY A 52 -43.55 5.82 -14.97
CA GLY A 52 -42.99 5.64 -13.63
C GLY A 52 -43.36 4.28 -13.01
N LEU A 53 -44.64 3.88 -13.13
CA LEU A 53 -45.10 2.59 -12.64
C LEU A 53 -44.40 1.44 -13.36
N VAL A 54 -44.27 1.49 -14.69
CA VAL A 54 -43.55 0.47 -15.47
C VAL A 54 -42.10 0.36 -15.03
N LEU A 55 -41.42 1.49 -14.84
CA LEU A 55 -40.04 1.51 -14.36
C LEU A 55 -39.90 0.90 -12.98
N VAL A 56 -40.77 1.27 -12.03
CA VAL A 56 -40.76 0.70 -10.68
C VAL A 56 -41.01 -0.82 -10.71
N VAL A 57 -41.99 -1.29 -11.50
CA VAL A 57 -42.26 -2.71 -11.65
C VAL A 57 -41.08 -3.45 -12.28
N THR A 58 -40.46 -2.85 -13.31
CA THR A 58 -39.26 -3.42 -13.94
C THR A 58 -38.11 -3.52 -12.93
N ALA A 59 -37.88 -2.48 -12.13
CA ALA A 59 -36.84 -2.48 -11.10
C ALA A 59 -37.09 -3.55 -10.04
N LEU A 60 -38.33 -3.68 -9.55
CA LEU A 60 -38.69 -4.67 -8.55
C LEU A 60 -38.54 -6.12 -9.09
N ILE A 61 -39.00 -6.37 -10.31
CA ILE A 61 -38.81 -7.69 -10.96
C ILE A 61 -37.33 -7.96 -11.16
N GLY A 62 -36.56 -6.99 -11.65
CA GLY A 62 -35.13 -7.11 -11.87
C GLY A 62 -34.34 -7.39 -10.58
N ALA A 63 -34.71 -6.73 -9.49
CA ALA A 63 -34.15 -6.98 -8.16
C ALA A 63 -34.52 -8.40 -7.66
N ALA A 64 -35.79 -8.81 -7.79
CA ALA A 64 -36.25 -10.13 -7.34
C ALA A 64 -35.57 -11.28 -8.10
N ILE A 65 -35.37 -11.15 -9.42
CA ILE A 65 -34.65 -12.16 -10.22
C ILE A 65 -33.17 -12.25 -9.83
N GLY A 66 -32.56 -11.12 -9.44
CA GLY A 66 -31.17 -11.06 -8.99
C GLY A 66 -30.97 -11.33 -7.50
N TRP A 67 -32.01 -11.63 -6.75
CA TRP A 67 -31.91 -11.77 -5.29
C TRP A 67 -31.10 -13.01 -4.87
N GLU A 68 -30.19 -12.82 -3.93
CA GLU A 68 -29.24 -13.82 -3.44
C GLU A 68 -29.93 -15.11 -2.94
N VAL A 69 -31.13 -14.97 -2.34
CA VAL A 69 -31.93 -16.12 -1.89
C VAL A 69 -32.14 -17.16 -3.00
N PHE A 70 -32.35 -16.70 -4.23
CA PHE A 70 -32.62 -17.58 -5.39
C PHE A 70 -31.40 -17.83 -6.25
N ARG A 71 -30.33 -17.02 -6.07
CA ARG A 71 -29.17 -17.02 -6.93
C ARG A 71 -27.84 -17.23 -6.19
N ALA A 72 -27.89 -17.73 -4.94
CA ALA A 72 -26.69 -17.92 -4.12
C ALA A 72 -25.56 -18.65 -4.86
N GLY A 73 -25.87 -19.74 -5.58
CA GLY A 73 -24.87 -20.43 -6.40
C GLY A 73 -24.26 -19.56 -7.50
N SER A 74 -25.06 -18.71 -8.16
CA SER A 74 -24.54 -17.79 -9.17
C SER A 74 -23.64 -16.70 -8.57
N TYR A 75 -23.95 -16.24 -7.36
CA TYR A 75 -23.08 -15.29 -6.62
C TYR A 75 -21.79 -15.95 -6.17
N ARG A 76 -21.86 -17.19 -5.64
CA ARG A 76 -20.67 -17.98 -5.29
C ARG A 76 -19.73 -18.14 -6.46
N ASP A 77 -20.25 -18.39 -7.65
CA ASP A 77 -19.49 -18.70 -8.86
C ASP A 77 -18.99 -17.43 -9.61
N LEU A 78 -19.18 -16.22 -9.04
CA LEU A 78 -18.61 -14.97 -9.57
C LEU A 78 -17.09 -14.97 -9.51
N LEU A 79 -16.51 -15.58 -8.49
CA LEU A 79 -15.09 -15.74 -8.32
C LEU A 79 -14.74 -17.23 -8.30
N THR A 80 -13.84 -17.63 -9.18
CA THR A 80 -13.23 -18.96 -9.13
C THR A 80 -12.00 -18.88 -8.23
N VAL A 81 -11.98 -19.70 -7.19
CA VAL A 81 -10.87 -19.75 -6.21
C VAL A 81 -10.18 -21.10 -6.33
N GLU A 82 -8.91 -21.10 -6.71
CA GLU A 82 -8.07 -22.28 -6.77
C GLU A 82 -7.26 -22.42 -5.48
N THR A 83 -6.94 -23.65 -5.06
CA THR A 83 -6.04 -23.84 -3.92
C THR A 83 -4.60 -23.83 -4.41
N GLY A 84 -3.74 -22.99 -3.80
CA GLY A 84 -2.33 -22.88 -4.08
C GLY A 84 -1.46 -23.48 -2.97
N ASP A 85 -0.19 -23.67 -3.26
CA ASP A 85 0.88 -23.97 -2.29
C ASP A 85 1.72 -22.71 -2.10
N PHE A 86 1.73 -22.17 -0.87
CA PHE A 86 2.38 -20.89 -0.59
C PHE A 86 3.87 -20.88 -0.94
N ALA A 87 4.61 -21.88 -0.48
CA ALA A 87 6.06 -21.93 -0.68
C ALA A 87 6.44 -22.19 -2.15
N ALA A 88 5.57 -22.93 -2.89
CA ALA A 88 5.82 -23.23 -4.30
C ALA A 88 5.47 -22.05 -5.23
N ASP A 89 4.37 -21.35 -4.93
CA ASP A 89 3.81 -20.29 -5.80
C ASP A 89 4.43 -18.92 -5.52
N ILE A 90 4.72 -18.62 -4.24
CA ILE A 90 5.25 -17.32 -3.82
C ILE A 90 6.74 -17.47 -3.52
N LYS A 91 7.53 -17.03 -4.47
CA LYS A 91 8.99 -17.04 -4.32
C LYS A 91 9.44 -16.08 -3.22
N GLU A 92 10.53 -16.41 -2.59
CA GLU A 92 11.21 -15.49 -1.70
C GLU A 92 11.61 -14.23 -2.46
N ILE A 93 11.25 -13.06 -1.90
CA ILE A 93 11.56 -11.76 -2.48
C ILE A 93 12.82 -11.24 -1.79
N SER A 94 13.78 -10.76 -2.58
CA SER A 94 14.96 -10.09 -2.04
C SER A 94 14.57 -8.80 -1.31
N TYR A 95 15.20 -8.52 -0.17
CA TYR A 95 14.91 -7.34 0.66
C TYR A 95 14.97 -6.00 -0.11
N ASP A 96 15.78 -5.92 -1.18
CA ASP A 96 15.90 -4.76 -2.07
C ASP A 96 14.73 -4.62 -3.07
N GLN A 97 13.77 -5.55 -3.06
CA GLN A 97 12.56 -5.53 -3.88
C GLN A 97 11.28 -5.41 -3.05
N ILE A 98 11.39 -5.42 -1.71
CA ILE A 98 10.22 -5.32 -0.83
C ILE A 98 9.66 -3.90 -0.87
N PRO A 99 8.39 -3.70 -1.26
CA PRO A 99 7.76 -2.38 -1.25
C PRO A 99 7.54 -1.92 0.19
N MET A 100 8.28 -0.90 0.60
CA MET A 100 8.27 -0.36 1.96
C MET A 100 7.29 0.80 2.17
N LEU A 101 6.70 1.31 1.09
CA LEU A 101 5.98 2.57 1.06
C LEU A 101 4.47 2.35 0.94
N ASP A 102 3.72 2.68 1.99
CA ASP A 102 2.27 2.75 1.91
C ASP A 102 1.77 4.04 1.22
N ARG A 103 0.47 4.14 0.98
CA ARG A 103 -0.15 5.28 0.29
C ARG A 103 0.09 6.60 1.01
N ASP A 104 -0.08 6.63 2.34
CA ASP A 104 0.05 7.87 3.13
C ASP A 104 1.48 8.41 3.13
N SER A 105 2.47 7.52 3.17
CA SER A 105 3.88 7.90 3.08
C SER A 105 4.24 8.38 1.68
N ALA A 106 3.70 7.74 0.63
CA ALA A 106 3.87 8.19 -0.75
C ALA A 106 3.29 9.60 -0.94
N GLU A 107 2.11 9.88 -0.39
CA GLU A 107 1.49 11.21 -0.45
C GLU A 107 2.36 12.28 0.22
N LYS A 108 2.93 12.00 1.38
CA LYS A 108 3.85 12.92 2.07
C LYS A 108 5.13 13.18 1.26
N LEU A 109 5.70 12.13 0.68
CA LEU A 109 6.89 12.25 -0.16
C LEU A 109 6.60 13.05 -1.44
N GLY A 110 5.49 12.75 -2.12
CA GLY A 110 5.05 13.47 -3.32
C GLY A 110 4.80 14.95 -3.05
N ASN A 111 4.08 15.29 -1.96
CA ASN A 111 3.82 16.67 -1.57
C ASN A 111 5.11 17.43 -1.22
N ARG A 112 6.05 16.78 -0.52
CA ARG A 112 7.37 17.38 -0.23
C ARG A 112 8.13 17.64 -1.52
N LYS A 113 8.14 16.67 -2.44
CA LYS A 113 8.86 16.81 -3.73
C LYS A 113 8.28 17.94 -4.58
N LEU A 114 6.95 18.05 -4.65
CA LEU A 114 6.32 19.16 -5.37
C LEU A 114 6.65 20.51 -4.72
N GLY A 115 6.75 20.57 -3.38
CA GLY A 115 7.17 21.77 -2.64
C GLY A 115 8.56 22.29 -3.00
N GLU A 116 9.45 21.43 -3.50
CA GLU A 116 10.80 21.81 -3.97
C GLU A 116 10.76 22.46 -5.36
N LEU A 117 9.64 22.36 -6.11
CA LEU A 117 9.51 22.83 -7.49
C LEU A 117 8.80 24.19 -7.54
N ALA A 118 9.59 25.26 -7.48
CA ALA A 118 9.09 26.63 -7.42
C ALA A 118 8.19 27.05 -8.61
N ASP A 119 8.39 26.43 -9.77
CA ASP A 119 7.62 26.66 -10.99
C ASP A 119 6.24 26.00 -10.98
N MET A 120 6.04 24.97 -10.18
CA MET A 120 4.79 24.19 -10.13
C MET A 120 4.00 24.39 -8.84
N VAL A 121 4.66 24.51 -7.68
CA VAL A 121 4.03 24.49 -6.35
C VAL A 121 2.98 25.59 -6.16
N SER A 122 3.11 26.72 -6.87
CA SER A 122 2.15 27.82 -6.78
C SER A 122 0.85 27.57 -7.56
N GLN A 123 0.83 26.64 -8.51
CA GLN A 123 -0.27 26.39 -9.45
C GLN A 123 -0.91 25.01 -9.28
N PHE A 124 -0.13 24.04 -8.87
CA PHE A 124 -0.54 22.63 -8.85
C PHE A 124 -0.35 22.01 -7.45
N GLU A 125 -1.10 20.96 -7.21
CA GLU A 125 -0.99 20.08 -6.05
C GLU A 125 -0.86 18.65 -6.56
N VAL A 126 -0.33 17.75 -5.75
CA VAL A 126 -0.35 16.31 -6.07
C VAL A 126 -1.79 15.80 -5.92
N ALA A 127 -2.27 15.04 -6.89
CA ALA A 127 -3.59 14.43 -6.77
C ALA A 127 -3.57 13.31 -5.73
N GLY A 128 -4.75 13.00 -5.15
CA GLY A 128 -4.89 11.86 -4.23
C GLY A 128 -5.02 10.50 -4.94
N ASP A 129 -4.96 10.48 -6.27
CA ASP A 129 -5.15 9.30 -7.11
C ASP A 129 -3.83 8.50 -7.24
N TYR A 130 -3.34 7.97 -6.11
CA TYR A 130 -2.13 7.14 -6.08
C TYR A 130 -2.45 5.71 -6.44
N THR A 131 -1.95 5.26 -7.59
CA THR A 131 -2.06 3.87 -8.05
C THR A 131 -0.72 3.16 -7.87
N GLN A 132 -0.74 1.96 -7.32
CA GLN A 132 0.43 1.08 -7.27
C GLN A 132 0.47 0.25 -8.54
N ILE A 133 1.54 0.31 -9.29
CA ILE A 133 1.75 -0.45 -10.52
C ILE A 133 3.12 -1.16 -10.51
N ASN A 134 3.27 -2.12 -11.39
CA ASN A 134 4.58 -2.70 -11.69
C ASN A 134 5.15 -2.02 -12.94
N TYR A 135 6.09 -1.11 -12.77
CA TYR A 135 6.72 -0.40 -13.87
C TYR A 135 8.13 -0.91 -14.11
N LYS A 136 8.36 -1.58 -15.25
CA LYS A 136 9.66 -2.17 -15.60
C LYS A 136 10.21 -3.12 -14.54
N GLY A 137 9.34 -3.96 -13.99
CA GLY A 137 9.71 -4.93 -12.96
C GLY A 137 9.95 -4.35 -11.57
N ARG A 138 9.52 -3.11 -11.30
CA ARG A 138 9.64 -2.44 -10.01
C ARG A 138 8.28 -1.98 -9.48
N PRO A 139 7.98 -2.22 -8.20
CA PRO A 139 6.78 -1.68 -7.59
C PRO A 139 6.91 -0.16 -7.41
N VAL A 140 6.05 0.59 -8.09
CA VAL A 140 6.00 2.05 -7.99
C VAL A 140 4.58 2.53 -7.71
N ARG A 141 4.47 3.72 -7.14
CA ARG A 141 3.20 4.46 -7.10
C ARG A 141 3.24 5.61 -8.06
N VAL A 142 2.22 5.72 -8.88
CA VAL A 142 2.08 6.82 -9.84
C VAL A 142 0.89 7.69 -9.47
N THR A 143 1.01 9.00 -9.69
CA THR A 143 -0.06 9.95 -9.43
C THR A 143 0.10 11.18 -10.33
N PRO A 144 -1.01 11.71 -10.90
CA PRO A 144 -0.96 12.96 -11.64
C PRO A 144 -0.92 14.15 -10.68
N LEU A 145 -0.70 15.34 -11.22
CA LEU A 145 -0.99 16.59 -10.54
C LEU A 145 -2.48 16.93 -10.62
N ARG A 146 -2.91 17.90 -9.83
CA ARG A 146 -4.21 18.57 -9.95
C ARG A 146 -4.04 20.08 -9.84
N TYR A 147 -5.04 20.84 -10.29
CA TYR A 147 -5.03 22.30 -10.12
C TYR A 147 -5.33 22.65 -8.66
N GLY A 148 -4.58 23.57 -8.09
CA GLY A 148 -4.76 23.98 -6.70
C GLY A 148 -6.12 24.67 -6.43
N ASP A 149 -6.70 25.36 -7.44
CA ASP A 149 -8.03 25.96 -7.37
C ASP A 149 -8.59 26.26 -8.78
N TRP A 150 -9.84 26.77 -8.83
CA TRP A 150 -10.52 27.13 -10.07
C TRP A 150 -9.81 28.19 -10.91
N ILE A 151 -9.18 29.18 -10.28
CA ILE A 151 -8.47 30.25 -11.00
C ILE A 151 -7.21 29.68 -11.64
N LYS A 152 -6.48 28.85 -10.90
CA LYS A 152 -5.29 28.15 -11.40
C LYS A 152 -5.63 27.23 -12.56
N TRP A 153 -6.77 26.51 -12.48
CA TRP A 153 -7.27 25.74 -13.60
C TRP A 153 -7.54 26.63 -14.83
N LEU A 154 -8.25 27.76 -14.64
CA LEU A 154 -8.58 28.66 -15.75
C LEU A 154 -7.33 29.17 -16.48
N ASN A 155 -6.27 29.47 -15.71
CA ASN A 155 -5.00 29.96 -16.26
C ASN A 155 -4.21 28.87 -17.01
N ASN A 156 -4.23 27.62 -16.52
CA ASN A 156 -3.39 26.54 -17.02
C ASN A 156 -4.13 25.54 -17.93
N ARG A 157 -5.45 25.66 -18.09
CA ARG A 157 -6.27 24.68 -18.82
C ARG A 157 -5.88 24.47 -20.29
N ALA A 158 -5.22 25.45 -20.91
CA ALA A 158 -4.80 25.35 -22.31
C ALA A 158 -3.64 24.34 -22.46
N ASP A 159 -2.69 24.41 -21.55
CA ASP A 159 -1.49 23.58 -21.56
C ASP A 159 -1.71 22.24 -20.85
N GLY A 160 -2.64 22.19 -19.87
CA GLY A 160 -2.93 21.02 -19.06
C GLY A 160 -1.99 20.88 -17.86
N LEU A 161 -2.00 19.70 -17.21
CA LEU A 161 -1.09 19.42 -16.09
C LEU A 161 0.30 19.05 -16.63
N PRO A 162 1.36 19.72 -16.20
CA PRO A 162 2.67 19.64 -16.85
C PRO A 162 3.48 18.38 -16.51
N ALA A 163 3.07 17.62 -15.49
CA ALA A 163 3.83 16.50 -14.99
C ALA A 163 2.95 15.49 -14.24
N TYR A 164 3.51 14.32 -13.99
CA TYR A 164 3.05 13.34 -13.01
C TYR A 164 4.23 12.85 -12.17
N LEU A 165 3.96 12.16 -11.07
CA LEU A 165 4.98 11.65 -10.16
C LEU A 165 5.04 10.13 -10.26
N ILE A 166 6.27 9.62 -10.22
CA ILE A 166 6.59 8.20 -9.99
C ILE A 166 7.31 8.13 -8.64
N ILE A 167 6.82 7.29 -7.75
CA ILE A 167 7.40 7.09 -6.43
C ILE A 167 7.81 5.63 -6.32
N ASP A 168 9.11 5.38 -6.32
CA ASP A 168 9.67 4.05 -6.13
C ASP A 168 9.36 3.58 -4.71
N MET A 169 8.68 2.45 -4.58
CA MET A 169 8.20 1.95 -3.29
C MET A 169 9.31 1.30 -2.46
N VAL A 170 10.43 0.95 -3.08
CA VAL A 170 11.58 0.33 -2.43
C VAL A 170 12.57 1.41 -1.96
N THR A 171 13.01 2.26 -2.89
CA THR A 171 14.02 3.29 -2.60
C THR A 171 13.45 4.57 -2.01
N GLN A 172 12.11 4.74 -2.05
CA GLN A 172 11.38 5.95 -1.65
C GLN A 172 11.75 7.21 -2.45
N ASN A 173 12.40 7.04 -3.59
CA ASN A 173 12.73 8.14 -4.49
C ASN A 173 11.48 8.62 -5.21
N VAL A 174 11.40 9.94 -5.40
CA VAL A 174 10.29 10.58 -6.10
C VAL A 174 10.81 11.26 -7.36
N ASP A 175 10.37 10.74 -8.51
CA ASP A 175 10.65 11.31 -9.82
C ASP A 175 9.46 12.13 -10.31
N VAL A 176 9.74 13.33 -10.81
CA VAL A 176 8.76 14.20 -11.44
C VAL A 176 8.96 14.14 -12.95
N VAL A 177 8.07 13.41 -13.61
CA VAL A 177 8.13 13.24 -15.07
C VAL A 177 7.40 14.42 -15.72
N ARG A 178 8.18 15.30 -16.37
CA ARG A 178 7.66 16.44 -17.12
C ARG A 178 7.24 16.01 -18.51
N LEU A 179 6.09 16.50 -18.94
CA LEU A 179 5.49 16.16 -20.22
C LEU A 179 5.65 17.32 -21.21
N ASP A 180 6.01 17.03 -22.45
CA ASP A 180 6.05 18.01 -23.55
C ASP A 180 4.64 18.55 -23.85
N GLN A 181 3.62 17.72 -23.71
CA GLN A 181 2.21 18.08 -23.76
C GLN A 181 1.54 17.64 -22.46
N GLY A 182 0.94 18.59 -21.76
CA GLY A 182 0.34 18.34 -20.45
C GLY A 182 -0.88 17.41 -20.49
N ILE A 183 -1.18 16.79 -19.34
CA ILE A 183 -2.38 15.97 -19.14
C ILE A 183 -3.61 16.88 -19.21
N ARG A 184 -4.53 16.54 -20.11
CA ARG A 184 -5.74 17.33 -20.39
C ARG A 184 -7.04 16.60 -20.04
N TYR A 185 -6.99 15.28 -19.92
CA TYR A 185 -8.14 14.46 -19.55
C TYR A 185 -7.86 13.80 -18.21
N THR A 186 -8.54 14.28 -17.17
CA THR A 186 -8.30 13.82 -15.79
C THR A 186 -9.53 14.05 -14.92
N THR A 187 -9.56 13.45 -13.75
CA THR A 187 -10.57 13.66 -12.70
C THR A 187 -10.59 15.12 -12.21
N ALA A 188 -9.43 15.79 -12.22
CA ALA A 188 -9.26 17.16 -11.80
C ALA A 188 -9.66 18.22 -12.85
N GLU A 189 -9.95 17.81 -14.09
CA GLU A 189 -10.43 18.70 -15.15
C GLU A 189 -11.92 19.03 -15.01
N HIS A 190 -12.33 20.09 -15.71
CA HIS A 190 -13.71 20.55 -15.73
C HIS A 190 -14.34 20.41 -17.11
N PHE A 191 -15.67 20.53 -17.15
CA PHE A 191 -16.49 20.49 -18.37
C PHE A 191 -16.24 19.24 -19.24
N SER A 192 -15.89 19.41 -20.50
CA SER A 192 -15.74 18.32 -21.48
C SER A 192 -14.48 17.47 -21.29
N ARG A 193 -13.49 17.95 -20.55
CA ARG A 193 -12.24 17.24 -20.28
C ARG A 193 -12.25 16.50 -18.95
N ASN A 194 -13.26 16.74 -18.09
CA ASN A 194 -13.44 15.93 -16.89
C ASN A 194 -13.65 14.47 -17.28
N LEU A 195 -12.80 13.58 -16.81
CA LEU A 195 -12.73 12.18 -17.23
C LEU A 195 -14.07 11.46 -17.15
N GLY A 196 -14.79 11.55 -16.04
CA GLY A 196 -16.08 10.90 -15.85
C GLY A 196 -17.13 11.40 -16.85
N ARG A 197 -17.16 12.72 -17.14
CA ARG A 197 -18.05 13.31 -18.14
C ARG A 197 -17.62 12.92 -19.54
N TYR A 198 -16.32 12.93 -19.83
CA TYR A 198 -15.75 12.54 -21.11
C TYR A 198 -16.15 11.11 -21.48
N LEU A 199 -15.94 10.16 -20.55
CA LEU A 199 -16.36 8.77 -20.69
C LEU A 199 -17.87 8.63 -20.92
N ARG A 200 -18.68 9.40 -20.16
CA ARG A 200 -20.14 9.37 -20.28
C ARG A 200 -20.64 9.76 -21.67
N PHE A 201 -19.95 10.69 -22.34
CA PHE A 201 -20.32 11.10 -23.70
C PHE A 201 -19.82 10.15 -24.78
N HIS A 202 -18.64 9.52 -24.59
CA HIS A 202 -18.09 8.56 -25.56
C HIS A 202 -18.71 7.18 -25.42
N TYR A 203 -19.03 6.77 -24.19
CA TYR A 203 -19.60 5.45 -23.87
C TYR A 203 -20.89 5.60 -23.04
N PRO A 204 -21.97 6.16 -23.61
CA PRO A 204 -23.18 6.52 -22.86
C PRO A 204 -23.91 5.31 -22.27
N THR A 205 -23.63 4.10 -22.73
CA THR A 205 -24.23 2.85 -22.27
C THR A 205 -23.32 2.05 -21.33
N TYR A 206 -22.09 2.51 -21.07
CA TYR A 206 -21.17 1.83 -20.16
C TYR A 206 -21.35 2.31 -18.71
N LEU A 207 -21.18 1.39 -17.79
CA LEU A 207 -20.98 1.70 -16.38
C LEU A 207 -19.50 1.55 -16.09
N PHE A 208 -18.94 2.53 -15.42
CA PHE A 208 -17.53 2.52 -15.05
C PHE A 208 -17.39 2.42 -13.53
N ASP A 209 -16.35 1.75 -13.09
CA ASP A 209 -15.83 1.80 -11.73
C ASP A 209 -14.85 2.98 -11.59
N THR A 210 -14.21 3.09 -10.43
CA THR A 210 -13.22 4.11 -10.14
C THR A 210 -12.04 3.98 -11.12
N PRO A 211 -11.69 5.03 -11.86
CA PRO A 211 -10.54 5.00 -12.75
C PRO A 211 -9.21 4.95 -11.99
N ALA A 212 -8.26 4.15 -12.46
CA ALA A 212 -6.88 4.14 -11.99
C ALA A 212 -5.96 4.95 -12.92
N PHE A 213 -5.04 5.71 -12.36
CA PHE A 213 -4.01 6.40 -13.15
C PHE A 213 -2.80 5.49 -13.29
N GLU A 214 -2.41 5.16 -14.50
CA GLU A 214 -1.29 4.27 -14.81
C GLU A 214 -0.43 4.85 -15.94
N ILE A 215 0.74 4.26 -16.16
CA ILE A 215 1.64 4.62 -17.27
C ILE A 215 2.01 3.36 -18.05
N ASP A 216 2.15 3.49 -19.37
CA ASP A 216 2.66 2.40 -20.20
C ASP A 216 4.19 2.26 -20.06
N GLU A 217 4.79 1.26 -20.73
CA GLU A 217 6.23 1.00 -20.69
C GLU A 217 7.11 2.16 -21.19
N GLU A 218 6.56 3.03 -22.02
CA GLU A 218 7.21 4.23 -22.55
C GLU A 218 7.04 5.43 -21.60
N GLY A 219 6.22 5.32 -20.54
CA GLY A 219 5.92 6.38 -19.59
C GLY A 219 4.80 7.33 -20.04
N ASN A 220 3.98 6.93 -21.02
CA ASN A 220 2.82 7.73 -21.39
C ASN A 220 1.71 7.56 -20.35
N PRO A 221 1.05 8.65 -19.90
CA PRO A 221 0.02 8.58 -18.88
C PRO A 221 -1.33 8.16 -19.47
N PHE A 222 -1.97 7.22 -18.78
CA PHE A 222 -3.30 6.71 -19.10
C PHE A 222 -4.22 6.70 -17.87
N TRP A 223 -5.51 6.74 -18.14
CA TRP A 223 -6.54 6.36 -17.19
C TRP A 223 -7.08 5.00 -17.59
N VAL A 224 -6.92 4.03 -16.73
CA VAL A 224 -7.58 2.73 -16.83
C VAL A 224 -8.95 2.84 -16.21
N CYS A 225 -10.00 2.67 -17.01
CA CYS A 225 -11.38 2.87 -16.61
C CYS A 225 -12.13 1.53 -16.70
N PRO A 226 -12.22 0.75 -15.60
CA PRO A 226 -12.86 -0.55 -15.58
C PRO A 226 -14.34 -0.43 -15.94
N ARG A 227 -14.81 -1.29 -16.86
CA ARG A 227 -16.20 -1.35 -17.29
C ARG A 227 -16.96 -2.40 -16.50
N ILE A 228 -17.94 -1.97 -15.73
CA ILE A 228 -18.83 -2.83 -14.96
C ILE A 228 -19.82 -3.54 -15.88
N LYS A 229 -20.02 -4.85 -15.66
CA LYS A 229 -21.17 -5.63 -16.15
C LYS A 229 -21.96 -6.19 -14.97
N LYS A 230 -23.28 -6.35 -15.13
CA LYS A 230 -24.16 -7.07 -14.23
C LYS A 230 -24.45 -8.44 -14.81
N THR A 231 -24.16 -9.51 -14.08
CA THR A 231 -24.24 -10.89 -14.60
C THR A 231 -25.42 -11.68 -14.01
N ILE A 232 -26.01 -11.18 -12.91
CA ILE A 232 -27.10 -11.85 -12.19
C ILE A 232 -28.32 -10.93 -12.15
N GLY A 233 -29.35 -11.25 -12.94
CA GLY A 233 -30.53 -10.41 -13.07
C GLY A 233 -30.21 -9.04 -13.67
N LEU A 234 -30.91 -7.99 -13.21
CA LEU A 234 -30.73 -6.64 -13.73
C LEU A 234 -29.67 -5.83 -12.98
N PHE A 235 -29.52 -6.05 -11.67
CA PHE A 235 -28.67 -5.24 -10.80
C PHE A 235 -27.58 -6.01 -10.06
N GLY A 236 -27.70 -7.34 -9.98
CA GLY A 236 -26.80 -8.20 -9.20
C GLY A 236 -25.63 -8.74 -10.01
N GLY A 237 -24.69 -9.41 -9.30
CA GLY A 237 -23.54 -10.06 -9.90
C GLY A 237 -22.63 -9.06 -10.59
N THR A 238 -22.13 -8.07 -9.84
CA THR A 238 -21.16 -7.12 -10.38
C THR A 238 -19.88 -7.84 -10.78
N ASP A 239 -19.41 -7.59 -11.99
CA ASP A 239 -18.15 -8.10 -12.53
C ASP A 239 -17.60 -7.10 -13.56
N MET A 240 -16.36 -7.27 -14.00
CA MET A 240 -15.77 -6.43 -15.03
C MET A 240 -15.91 -7.05 -16.42
N ALA A 241 -16.28 -6.22 -17.39
CA ALA A 241 -16.34 -6.64 -18.79
C ALA A 241 -15.01 -6.41 -19.50
N GLY A 242 -14.19 -5.53 -18.97
CA GLY A 242 -12.93 -5.07 -19.52
C GLY A 242 -12.62 -3.65 -19.05
N ALA A 243 -11.78 -2.93 -19.77
CA ALA A 243 -11.44 -1.55 -19.45
C ALA A 243 -11.40 -0.65 -20.67
N VAL A 244 -11.71 0.63 -20.48
CA VAL A 244 -11.42 1.69 -21.46
C VAL A 244 -10.12 2.37 -21.02
N LEU A 245 -9.11 2.32 -21.88
CA LEU A 245 -7.86 3.06 -21.69
C LEU A 245 -8.00 4.43 -22.33
N VAL A 246 -7.86 5.47 -21.54
CA VAL A 246 -7.91 6.87 -21.98
C VAL A 246 -6.51 7.46 -21.89
N ASN A 247 -5.90 7.77 -23.02
CA ASN A 247 -4.64 8.52 -23.00
C ASN A 247 -4.89 9.90 -22.37
N ALA A 248 -4.24 10.17 -21.24
CA ALA A 248 -4.52 11.35 -20.43
C ALA A 248 -4.13 12.68 -21.11
N VAL A 249 -3.24 12.64 -22.10
CA VAL A 249 -2.80 13.81 -22.87
C VAL A 249 -3.72 14.07 -24.07
N THR A 250 -3.96 13.05 -24.89
CA THR A 250 -4.68 13.20 -26.18
C THR A 250 -6.19 13.00 -26.05
N GLY A 251 -6.65 12.24 -25.04
CA GLY A 251 -8.04 11.83 -24.88
C GLY A 251 -8.42 10.64 -25.77
N GLN A 252 -7.48 10.03 -26.46
CA GLN A 252 -7.79 8.83 -27.24
C GLN A 252 -8.30 7.73 -26.31
N CYS A 253 -9.48 7.17 -26.65
CA CYS A 253 -10.10 6.09 -25.89
C CYS A 253 -10.04 4.80 -26.69
N THR A 254 -9.60 3.73 -26.05
CA THR A 254 -9.62 2.37 -26.62
C THR A 254 -10.23 1.42 -25.59
N TYR A 255 -11.24 0.67 -26.00
CA TYR A 255 -11.85 -0.37 -25.16
C TYR A 255 -11.16 -1.71 -25.43
N TYR A 256 -10.87 -2.43 -24.36
CA TYR A 256 -10.38 -3.80 -24.39
C TYR A 256 -11.31 -4.70 -23.56
N ASP A 257 -11.63 -5.88 -24.07
CA ASP A 257 -12.24 -6.91 -23.24
C ASP A 257 -11.23 -7.38 -22.17
N ALA A 258 -11.71 -7.90 -21.06
CA ALA A 258 -10.85 -8.21 -19.92
C ALA A 258 -9.69 -9.18 -20.24
N ALA A 259 -9.90 -10.10 -21.18
CA ALA A 259 -8.87 -11.04 -21.62
C ALA A 259 -7.81 -10.42 -22.56
N ASP A 260 -8.11 -9.26 -23.17
CA ASP A 260 -7.28 -8.63 -24.20
C ASP A 260 -6.59 -7.35 -23.70
N VAL A 261 -6.72 -7.04 -22.42
CA VAL A 261 -6.09 -5.86 -21.81
C VAL A 261 -4.57 -6.01 -21.90
N PRO A 262 -3.83 -4.95 -22.32
CA PRO A 262 -2.37 -4.98 -22.39
C PRO A 262 -1.70 -5.36 -21.07
N ALA A 263 -0.54 -6.02 -21.13
CA ALA A 263 0.16 -6.54 -19.95
C ALA A 263 0.63 -5.44 -18.98
N TRP A 264 0.90 -4.23 -19.48
CA TRP A 264 1.30 -3.11 -18.62
C TRP A 264 0.16 -2.51 -17.77
N VAL A 265 -1.09 -2.93 -18.01
CA VAL A 265 -2.24 -2.48 -17.21
C VAL A 265 -2.38 -3.39 -15.99
N ASP A 266 -2.33 -2.81 -14.82
CA ASP A 266 -2.40 -3.56 -13.57
C ASP A 266 -3.83 -3.63 -12.97
N HIS A 267 -4.68 -2.61 -13.14
CA HIS A 267 -5.94 -2.47 -12.41
C HIS A 267 -7.18 -2.56 -13.31
N VAL A 268 -7.62 -3.79 -13.61
CA VAL A 268 -8.91 -4.06 -14.28
C VAL A 268 -9.98 -4.47 -13.28
N TYR A 269 -9.61 -5.25 -12.26
CA TYR A 269 -10.49 -5.75 -11.22
C TYR A 269 -10.14 -5.08 -9.88
N PRO A 270 -10.93 -4.09 -9.42
CA PRO A 270 -10.66 -3.42 -8.13
C PRO A 270 -10.67 -4.39 -6.95
N ALA A 271 -9.87 -4.11 -5.93
CA ALA A 271 -9.77 -4.96 -4.75
C ALA A 271 -11.11 -5.15 -4.04
N GLU A 272 -11.89 -4.09 -3.91
CA GLU A 272 -13.21 -4.13 -3.27
C GLU A 272 -14.20 -5.05 -4.01
N LEU A 273 -14.06 -5.15 -5.33
CA LEU A 273 -14.86 -6.10 -6.11
C LEU A 273 -14.45 -7.53 -5.81
N ILE A 274 -13.15 -7.79 -5.73
CA ILE A 274 -12.60 -9.11 -5.43
C ILE A 274 -13.02 -9.55 -4.02
N GLU A 275 -12.89 -8.66 -3.01
CA GLU A 275 -13.38 -8.91 -1.66
C GLU A 275 -14.87 -9.26 -1.65
N GLN A 276 -15.70 -8.44 -2.30
CA GLN A 276 -17.14 -8.68 -2.38
C GLN A 276 -17.45 -10.03 -3.02
N GLN A 277 -16.77 -10.38 -4.12
CA GLN A 277 -16.98 -11.64 -4.82
C GLN A 277 -16.47 -12.83 -4.00
N TYR A 278 -15.34 -12.68 -3.27
CA TYR A 278 -14.89 -13.72 -2.36
C TYR A 278 -15.88 -13.91 -1.19
N ASN A 279 -16.39 -12.83 -0.62
CA ASN A 279 -17.37 -12.91 0.45
C ASN A 279 -18.66 -13.61 -0.01
N TYR A 280 -19.09 -13.44 -1.25
CA TYR A 280 -20.15 -14.27 -1.83
C TYR A 280 -19.72 -15.73 -2.00
N HIS A 281 -18.50 -15.97 -2.46
CA HIS A 281 -17.95 -17.32 -2.62
C HIS A 281 -17.94 -18.07 -1.28
N GLY A 282 -17.37 -17.48 -0.24
CA GLY A 282 -17.30 -18.07 1.10
C GLY A 282 -18.65 -18.19 1.79
N ALA A 283 -19.49 -17.15 1.71
CA ALA A 283 -20.82 -17.19 2.35
C ALA A 283 -21.73 -18.27 1.77
N TYR A 284 -21.71 -18.45 0.44
CA TYR A 284 -22.65 -19.33 -0.24
C TYR A 284 -22.08 -20.69 -0.63
N ILE A 285 -20.97 -21.11 -0.02
CA ILE A 285 -20.33 -22.41 -0.30
C ILE A 285 -21.32 -23.57 -0.14
N ASN A 286 -22.17 -23.56 0.87
CA ASN A 286 -23.22 -24.53 1.13
C ASN A 286 -24.63 -23.93 0.94
N GLY A 287 -24.77 -22.85 0.15
CA GLY A 287 -26.02 -22.22 -0.22
C GLY A 287 -26.52 -21.18 0.78
N PHE A 288 -27.56 -20.42 0.37
CA PHE A 288 -28.08 -19.28 1.12
C PHE A 288 -28.58 -19.62 2.55
N ILE A 289 -29.27 -20.72 2.71
CA ILE A 289 -29.81 -21.11 4.03
C ILE A 289 -28.70 -21.43 5.03
N ASN A 290 -27.62 -22.07 4.55
CA ASN A 290 -26.44 -22.34 5.39
C ASN A 290 -25.75 -21.06 5.85
N SER A 291 -25.66 -20.03 4.99
CA SER A 291 -25.03 -18.77 5.36
C SER A 291 -25.75 -18.04 6.50
N LEU A 292 -27.05 -18.26 6.66
CA LEU A 292 -27.85 -17.63 7.73
C LEU A 292 -27.91 -18.44 9.03
N PHE A 293 -28.04 -19.76 8.95
CA PHE A 293 -28.37 -20.58 10.13
C PHE A 293 -27.29 -21.60 10.50
N GLY A 294 -26.72 -22.30 9.55
CA GLY A 294 -25.75 -23.36 9.81
C GLY A 294 -24.31 -22.85 9.87
N GLN A 295 -24.00 -21.89 9.04
CA GLN A 295 -22.68 -21.23 8.86
C GLN A 295 -21.51 -22.23 8.72
N ARG A 296 -21.83 -23.46 8.27
CA ARG A 296 -20.84 -24.50 8.08
C ARG A 296 -19.96 -24.14 6.88
N ASP A 297 -18.64 -24.15 7.09
CA ASP A 297 -17.61 -23.85 6.11
C ASP A 297 -17.74 -22.42 5.52
N VAL A 298 -18.47 -21.51 6.20
CA VAL A 298 -18.62 -20.13 5.77
C VAL A 298 -17.36 -19.37 6.12
N THR A 299 -16.80 -18.71 5.11
CA THR A 299 -15.58 -17.88 5.22
C THR A 299 -15.86 -16.48 4.73
N VAL A 300 -15.10 -15.53 5.25
CA VAL A 300 -15.12 -14.11 4.86
C VAL A 300 -13.69 -13.58 4.82
N THR A 301 -13.48 -12.49 4.09
CA THR A 301 -12.22 -11.74 4.14
C THR A 301 -12.06 -11.09 5.52
N THR A 302 -10.82 -10.94 5.97
CA THR A 302 -10.49 -10.02 7.07
C THR A 302 -10.64 -8.57 6.63
N ASP A 303 -10.63 -7.64 7.58
CA ASP A 303 -10.70 -6.21 7.28
C ASP A 303 -9.38 -5.74 6.64
N GLY A 304 -9.47 -5.14 5.46
CA GLY A 304 -8.36 -4.56 4.75
C GLY A 304 -7.65 -5.52 3.78
N TYR A 305 -6.85 -4.92 2.93
CA TYR A 305 -6.06 -5.60 1.91
C TYR A 305 -4.78 -4.82 1.61
N ASN A 306 -3.83 -5.48 0.94
CA ASN A 306 -2.64 -4.83 0.41
C ASN A 306 -2.31 -5.42 -0.98
N TYR A 307 -1.30 -4.86 -1.61
CA TYR A 307 -0.90 -5.25 -2.96
C TYR A 307 0.52 -5.79 -2.98
N LEU A 308 0.72 -6.86 -3.76
CA LEU A 308 2.01 -7.49 -4.04
C LEU A 308 2.28 -7.41 -5.54
N ALA A 309 3.48 -7.01 -5.92
CA ALA A 309 3.96 -7.16 -7.28
C ALA A 309 4.58 -8.55 -7.42
N ILE A 310 4.00 -9.40 -8.28
CA ILE A 310 4.50 -10.75 -8.55
C ILE A 310 4.65 -10.91 -10.06
N GLY A 311 5.87 -11.15 -10.52
CA GLY A 311 6.15 -11.16 -11.96
C GLY A 311 5.97 -9.75 -12.55
N ASP A 312 5.06 -9.63 -13.51
CA ASP A 312 4.72 -8.38 -14.19
C ASP A 312 3.35 -7.81 -13.79
N ASP A 313 2.70 -8.42 -12.80
CA ASP A 313 1.33 -8.09 -12.40
C ASP A 313 1.25 -7.64 -10.93
N VAL A 314 0.21 -6.88 -10.61
CA VAL A 314 -0.17 -6.53 -9.24
C VAL A 314 -1.25 -7.49 -8.74
N TYR A 315 -1.00 -8.08 -7.59
CA TYR A 315 -1.91 -8.97 -6.88
C TYR A 315 -2.44 -8.29 -5.62
N MET A 316 -3.74 -8.31 -5.43
CA MET A 316 -4.37 -8.00 -4.15
C MET A 316 -4.28 -9.21 -3.24
N TYR A 317 -3.90 -9.02 -1.97
CA TYR A 317 -4.03 -10.05 -0.95
C TYR A 317 -4.87 -9.56 0.22
N THR A 318 -5.60 -10.49 0.84
CA THR A 318 -6.34 -10.30 2.09
C THR A 318 -6.42 -11.62 2.85
N GLY A 319 -6.45 -11.54 4.17
CA GLY A 319 -6.66 -12.71 5.02
C GLY A 319 -8.08 -13.26 4.89
N ILE A 320 -8.23 -14.53 5.21
CA ILE A 320 -9.51 -15.23 5.22
C ILE A 320 -9.73 -15.82 6.60
N THR A 321 -10.89 -15.51 7.16
CA THR A 321 -11.32 -16.01 8.46
C THR A 321 -12.66 -16.74 8.39
N SER A 322 -13.02 -17.44 9.45
CA SER A 322 -14.37 -18.00 9.63
C SER A 322 -15.26 -16.94 10.28
N VAL A 323 -16.52 -16.88 9.90
CA VAL A 323 -17.52 -15.97 10.53
C VAL A 323 -17.70 -16.18 12.05
N VAL A 324 -17.13 -17.22 12.63
CA VAL A 324 -17.22 -17.55 14.06
C VAL A 324 -15.93 -17.22 14.83
N SER A 325 -14.83 -16.93 14.13
CA SER A 325 -13.50 -16.75 14.72
C SER A 325 -12.86 -15.48 14.19
N ASP A 326 -13.09 -14.36 14.87
CA ASP A 326 -12.69 -13.03 14.41
C ASP A 326 -11.19 -12.71 14.58
N GLU A 327 -10.41 -13.53 15.30
CA GLU A 327 -9.02 -13.20 15.65
C GLU A 327 -7.96 -14.11 14.99
N SER A 328 -8.40 -15.05 14.11
CA SER A 328 -7.46 -15.98 13.48
C SER A 328 -7.79 -16.24 12.02
N ASN A 329 -6.79 -16.16 11.18
CA ASN A 329 -6.87 -16.52 9.77
C ASN A 329 -6.82 -18.03 9.59
N ILE A 330 -7.65 -18.54 8.67
CA ILE A 330 -7.57 -19.90 8.14
C ILE A 330 -6.66 -19.97 6.90
N GLY A 331 -6.36 -18.83 6.31
CA GLY A 331 -5.54 -18.65 5.14
C GLY A 331 -5.64 -17.24 4.59
N PHE A 332 -5.22 -17.06 3.37
CA PHE A 332 -5.33 -15.81 2.64
C PHE A 332 -5.54 -16.08 1.15
N ILE A 333 -6.03 -15.08 0.43
CA ILE A 333 -6.12 -15.12 -1.03
C ILE A 333 -5.13 -14.15 -1.66
N LEU A 334 -4.62 -14.55 -2.82
CA LEU A 334 -3.98 -13.67 -3.79
C LEU A 334 -4.83 -13.63 -5.05
N SER A 335 -5.15 -12.44 -5.50
CA SER A 335 -5.93 -12.24 -6.71
C SER A 335 -5.24 -11.26 -7.64
N ASN A 336 -4.96 -11.70 -8.86
CA ASN A 336 -4.38 -10.89 -9.91
C ASN A 336 -5.38 -9.81 -10.35
N GLN A 337 -5.01 -8.54 -10.25
CA GLN A 337 -5.92 -7.42 -10.52
C GLN A 337 -6.18 -7.18 -12.01
N ARG A 338 -5.35 -7.74 -12.90
CA ARG A 338 -5.56 -7.68 -14.35
C ARG A 338 -6.44 -8.83 -14.85
N THR A 339 -6.20 -10.06 -14.37
CA THR A 339 -6.85 -11.28 -14.88
C THR A 339 -7.96 -11.84 -14.02
N LYS A 340 -8.00 -11.45 -12.74
CA LYS A 340 -8.87 -11.99 -11.68
C LYS A 340 -8.54 -13.44 -11.30
N GLU A 341 -7.41 -14.00 -11.73
CA GLU A 341 -6.96 -15.29 -11.23
C GLU A 341 -6.78 -15.20 -9.71
N THR A 342 -7.48 -16.06 -8.99
CA THR A 342 -7.51 -16.01 -7.52
C THR A 342 -7.13 -17.36 -6.94
N ARG A 343 -6.14 -17.36 -6.03
CA ARG A 343 -5.67 -18.55 -5.32
C ARG A 343 -5.83 -18.37 -3.82
N PHE A 344 -6.30 -19.41 -3.19
CA PHE A 344 -6.39 -19.53 -1.74
C PHE A 344 -5.23 -20.37 -1.20
N TYR A 345 -4.55 -19.85 -0.20
CA TYR A 345 -3.44 -20.48 0.48
C TYR A 345 -3.84 -20.78 1.93
N THR A 346 -3.81 -22.06 2.29
CA THR A 346 -4.10 -22.49 3.65
C THR A 346 -2.92 -22.21 4.56
N VAL A 347 -3.04 -21.16 5.36
CA VAL A 347 -2.06 -20.78 6.39
C VAL A 347 -2.83 -20.35 7.63
N ALA A 348 -2.93 -21.25 8.59
CA ALA A 348 -3.55 -20.93 9.87
C ALA A 348 -2.61 -20.04 10.69
N GLY A 349 -3.12 -18.91 11.18
CA GLY A 349 -2.29 -17.97 11.92
C GLY A 349 -3.07 -16.78 12.47
N ALA A 350 -2.33 -15.76 12.90
CA ALA A 350 -2.91 -14.48 13.33
C ALA A 350 -3.46 -13.71 12.13
N GLU A 351 -4.51 -12.95 12.36
CA GLU A 351 -4.95 -11.93 11.41
C GLU A 351 -3.97 -10.75 11.38
N GLU A 352 -4.11 -9.91 10.38
CA GLU A 352 -3.23 -8.78 10.11
C GLU A 352 -3.16 -7.80 11.29
N PHE A 353 -4.28 -7.47 11.90
CA PHE A 353 -4.32 -6.52 13.04
C PHE A 353 -3.65 -7.11 14.30
N SER A 354 -3.81 -8.40 14.56
CA SER A 354 -3.11 -9.07 15.66
C SER A 354 -1.60 -9.08 15.45
N ALA A 355 -1.14 -9.23 14.22
CA ALA A 355 0.28 -9.11 13.86
C ALA A 355 0.78 -7.67 14.02
N MET A 356 -0.02 -6.67 13.62
CA MET A 356 0.30 -5.25 13.83
C MET A 356 0.41 -4.90 15.31
N ASP A 357 -0.46 -5.44 16.16
CA ASP A 357 -0.41 -5.24 17.60
C ASP A 357 0.82 -5.91 18.22
N SER A 358 1.19 -7.10 17.75
CA SER A 358 2.42 -7.78 18.17
C SER A 358 3.68 -6.97 17.81
N ALA A 359 3.74 -6.42 16.60
CA ALA A 359 4.84 -5.54 16.18
C ALA A 359 4.89 -4.25 17.00
N ARG A 360 3.74 -3.60 17.25
CA ARG A 360 3.65 -2.42 18.13
C ARG A 360 4.11 -2.72 19.55
N GLY A 361 3.79 -3.90 20.06
CA GLY A 361 4.20 -4.36 21.39
C GLY A 361 5.73 -4.40 21.56
N GLN A 362 6.49 -4.75 20.51
CA GLN A 362 7.97 -4.78 20.56
C GLN A 362 8.60 -3.38 20.71
N VAL A 363 7.92 -2.36 20.19
CA VAL A 363 8.42 -0.96 20.20
C VAL A 363 7.51 -0.01 21.00
N GLN A 364 6.81 -0.56 22.00
CA GLN A 364 5.81 0.17 22.79
C GLN A 364 6.36 1.48 23.37
N GLN A 365 7.62 1.51 23.83
CA GLN A 365 8.27 2.69 24.39
C GLN A 365 8.45 3.83 23.37
N MET A 366 8.38 3.54 22.07
CA MET A 366 8.58 4.52 21.00
C MET A 366 7.25 5.10 20.47
N ASN A 367 6.10 4.53 20.88
CA ASN A 367 4.76 4.90 20.39
C ASN A 367 4.64 4.88 18.87
N TYR A 368 5.29 3.94 18.20
CA TYR A 368 5.16 3.78 16.75
C TYR A 368 3.86 3.05 16.38
N THR A 369 3.32 3.40 15.21
CA THR A 369 2.16 2.73 14.62
C THR A 369 2.61 1.84 13.47
N ALA A 370 2.10 0.60 13.43
CA ALA A 370 2.37 -0.31 12.34
C ALA A 370 1.47 0.02 11.12
N THR A 371 2.03 -0.09 9.91
CA THR A 371 1.23 -0.08 8.68
C THR A 371 0.52 -1.42 8.50
N PHE A 372 -0.53 -1.47 7.66
CA PHE A 372 -1.12 -2.74 7.26
C PHE A 372 -0.03 -3.62 6.61
N PRO A 373 0.08 -4.90 7.01
CA PRO A 373 1.21 -5.73 6.64
C PRO A 373 1.20 -6.11 5.15
N LEU A 374 2.38 -6.42 4.65
CA LEU A 374 2.61 -7.08 3.38
C LEU A 374 2.94 -8.53 3.66
N LEU A 375 2.31 -9.47 2.94
CA LEU A 375 2.59 -10.88 3.08
C LEU A 375 3.79 -11.28 2.20
N LEU A 376 4.83 -11.80 2.80
CA LEU A 376 6.06 -12.23 2.14
C LEU A 376 6.36 -13.69 2.42
N ASN A 377 7.13 -14.30 1.54
CA ASN A 377 7.80 -15.59 1.79
C ASN A 377 9.25 -15.31 2.23
N ILE A 378 9.59 -15.65 3.47
CA ILE A 378 10.95 -15.55 4.01
C ILE A 378 11.37 -16.94 4.52
N ALA A 379 12.32 -17.57 3.86
CA ALA A 379 12.79 -18.92 4.16
C ALA A 379 11.64 -19.95 4.26
N ASP A 380 10.78 -19.96 3.25
CA ASP A 380 9.56 -20.79 3.15
C ASP A 380 8.55 -20.59 4.30
N GLN A 381 8.68 -19.48 5.04
CA GLN A 381 7.74 -19.12 6.10
C GLN A 381 6.88 -17.94 5.66
N PRO A 382 5.54 -18.05 5.75
CA PRO A 382 4.64 -16.92 5.54
C PRO A 382 4.88 -15.88 6.63
N THR A 383 5.19 -14.66 6.19
CA THR A 383 5.69 -13.59 7.05
C THR A 383 4.96 -12.29 6.75
N TYR A 384 4.42 -11.67 7.76
CA TYR A 384 3.91 -10.29 7.69
C TYR A 384 5.06 -9.31 7.84
N PHE A 385 5.27 -8.50 6.82
CA PHE A 385 6.21 -7.39 6.83
C PHE A 385 5.46 -6.06 6.94
N MET A 386 5.90 -5.15 7.80
CA MET A 386 5.27 -3.85 8.00
C MET A 386 6.27 -2.77 8.37
N ALA A 387 5.94 -1.53 8.02
CA ALA A 387 6.68 -0.36 8.46
C ALA A 387 6.11 0.14 9.79
N LEU A 388 7.00 0.63 10.66
CA LEU A 388 6.69 1.26 11.95
C LEU A 388 6.92 2.76 11.84
N LYS A 389 5.87 3.55 12.02
CA LYS A 389 5.86 5.00 11.83
C LYS A 389 5.75 5.75 13.15
N ASP A 390 6.44 6.89 13.22
CA ASP A 390 6.30 7.83 14.33
C ASP A 390 4.97 8.63 14.25
N ALA A 391 4.72 9.48 15.23
CA ALA A 391 3.54 10.34 15.29
C ALA A 391 3.43 11.33 14.12
N ALA A 392 4.54 11.64 13.44
CA ALA A 392 4.53 12.44 12.21
C ALA A 392 4.21 11.60 10.96
N GLY A 393 4.06 10.27 11.13
CA GLY A 393 3.80 9.32 10.06
C GLY A 393 5.01 9.07 9.16
N LEU A 394 6.22 9.22 9.71
CA LEU A 394 7.47 8.88 9.04
C LEU A 394 7.90 7.48 9.45
N VAL A 395 8.31 6.68 8.49
CA VAL A 395 8.86 5.34 8.76
C VAL A 395 10.16 5.48 9.54
N LYS A 396 10.27 4.75 10.64
CA LYS A 396 11.42 4.74 11.55
C LYS A 396 12.05 3.37 11.72
N MET A 397 11.25 2.32 11.61
CA MET A 397 11.69 0.93 11.73
C MET A 397 10.80 0.04 10.86
N TYR A 398 11.20 -1.20 10.75
CA TYR A 398 10.45 -2.26 10.10
C TYR A 398 10.21 -3.41 11.08
N ALA A 399 9.16 -4.18 10.84
CA ALA A 399 8.87 -5.37 11.61
C ALA A 399 8.52 -6.54 10.69
N MET A 400 8.94 -7.73 11.07
CA MET A 400 8.56 -9.02 10.49
C MET A 400 7.92 -9.88 11.55
N VAL A 401 6.73 -10.41 11.26
CA VAL A 401 5.94 -11.25 12.18
C VAL A 401 5.62 -12.56 11.47
N ASN A 402 5.91 -13.69 12.11
CA ASN A 402 5.54 -14.98 11.55
C ASN A 402 4.02 -15.16 11.61
N VAL A 403 3.39 -15.52 10.48
CA VAL A 403 1.93 -15.64 10.39
C VAL A 403 1.40 -16.72 11.32
N SER A 404 2.05 -17.88 11.35
CA SER A 404 1.62 -19.03 12.15
C SER A 404 1.96 -18.89 13.64
N GLN A 405 3.05 -18.19 13.97
CA GLN A 405 3.54 -17.95 15.33
C GLN A 405 3.79 -16.47 15.56
N TYR A 406 2.73 -15.69 15.70
CA TYR A 406 2.76 -14.23 15.81
C TYR A 406 3.55 -13.67 17.01
N GLN A 407 4.00 -14.53 17.94
CA GLN A 407 4.95 -14.16 18.98
C GLN A 407 6.39 -14.01 18.46
N ILE A 408 6.69 -14.60 17.30
CA ILE A 408 7.98 -14.42 16.63
C ILE A 408 7.92 -13.12 15.85
N VAL A 409 8.41 -12.06 16.49
CA VAL A 409 8.44 -10.70 15.96
C VAL A 409 9.87 -10.19 15.99
N ALA A 410 10.39 -9.83 14.83
CA ALA A 410 11.67 -9.14 14.71
C ALA A 410 11.45 -7.71 14.26
N THR A 411 12.32 -6.81 14.69
CA THR A 411 12.34 -5.40 14.28
C THR A 411 13.75 -5.02 13.84
N GLY A 412 13.86 -4.04 12.96
CA GLY A 412 15.13 -3.48 12.51
C GLY A 412 14.98 -2.04 12.06
N SER A 413 16.07 -1.28 12.07
CA SER A 413 16.12 0.10 11.56
C SER A 413 16.04 0.17 10.04
N ASP A 414 16.45 -0.89 9.37
CA ASP A 414 16.28 -1.13 7.95
C ASP A 414 15.75 -2.55 7.69
N VAL A 415 15.41 -2.84 6.43
CA VAL A 415 14.82 -4.13 6.05
C VAL A 415 15.80 -5.29 6.22
N ALA A 416 17.07 -5.08 5.90
CA ALA A 416 18.08 -6.11 5.99
C ALA A 416 18.37 -6.52 7.45
N GLU A 417 18.47 -5.54 8.35
CA GLU A 417 18.59 -5.81 9.78
C GLU A 417 17.35 -6.55 10.31
N CYS A 418 16.16 -6.08 9.91
CA CYS A 418 14.90 -6.70 10.32
C CYS A 418 14.83 -8.17 9.87
N GLU A 419 15.14 -8.45 8.61
CA GLU A 419 15.15 -9.82 8.06
C GLU A 419 16.22 -10.68 8.72
N GLY A 420 17.43 -10.16 8.93
CA GLY A 420 18.50 -10.89 9.63
C GLY A 420 18.09 -11.28 11.05
N ASN A 421 17.50 -10.36 11.81
CA ASN A 421 16.97 -10.62 13.14
C ASN A 421 15.84 -11.67 13.09
N TYR A 422 14.96 -11.57 12.09
CA TYR A 422 13.84 -12.48 11.92
C TYR A 422 14.30 -13.91 11.62
N ARG A 423 15.22 -14.10 10.67
CA ARG A 423 15.78 -15.41 10.34
C ARG A 423 16.47 -16.06 11.55
N GLN A 424 17.21 -15.29 12.34
CA GLN A 424 17.78 -15.78 13.60
C GLN A 424 16.71 -16.23 14.61
N MET A 425 15.59 -15.50 14.69
CA MET A 425 14.48 -15.88 15.56
C MET A 425 13.78 -17.15 15.05
N LEU A 426 13.58 -17.30 13.74
CA LEU A 426 13.04 -18.52 13.13
C LEU A 426 13.91 -19.75 13.45
N ALA A 427 15.23 -19.62 13.29
CA ALA A 427 16.17 -20.69 13.61
C ALA A 427 16.17 -21.06 15.10
N ARG A 428 16.14 -20.08 16.00
CA ARG A 428 16.02 -20.31 17.46
C ARG A 428 14.74 -21.04 17.85
N ASN A 429 13.67 -20.84 17.09
CA ASN A 429 12.38 -21.51 17.28
C ASN A 429 12.25 -22.82 16.45
N ASN A 430 13.32 -23.28 15.81
CA ASN A 430 13.37 -24.49 14.97
C ASN A 430 12.37 -24.48 13.81
N LEU A 431 12.06 -23.32 13.25
CA LEU A 431 11.22 -23.18 12.06
C LEU A 431 12.03 -23.24 10.77
N ILE A 432 13.32 -22.95 10.84
CA ILE A 432 14.29 -23.07 9.74
C ILE A 432 15.60 -23.67 10.27
N ASP A 433 16.43 -24.18 9.37
CA ASP A 433 17.75 -24.68 9.72
C ASP A 433 18.72 -23.53 10.05
N ASN A 434 19.74 -23.80 10.89
CA ASN A 434 20.74 -22.80 11.24
C ASN A 434 21.56 -22.30 10.05
N SER A 435 21.62 -23.04 8.96
CA SER A 435 22.23 -22.60 7.69
C SER A 435 21.46 -21.43 7.06
N ASP A 436 20.14 -21.39 7.25
CA ASP A 436 19.23 -20.40 6.67
C ASP A 436 18.99 -19.22 7.61
N ALA A 437 19.61 -19.25 8.79
CA ALA A 437 19.57 -18.18 9.78
C ALA A 437 20.29 -16.89 9.33
N SER A 438 21.16 -16.99 8.33
CA SER A 438 21.77 -15.83 7.67
C SER A 438 21.00 -15.49 6.40
N ILE A 439 20.86 -14.21 6.11
CA ILE A 439 20.30 -13.76 4.83
C ILE A 439 21.15 -14.38 3.73
N PRO A 440 20.56 -15.04 2.72
CA PRO A 440 21.31 -15.45 1.54
C PRO A 440 21.88 -14.20 0.90
N ALA A 441 23.15 -13.95 1.11
CA ALA A 441 23.74 -12.70 0.73
C ALA A 441 24.24 -12.82 -0.72
N ASP A 442 23.76 -11.93 -1.56
CA ASP A 442 24.50 -11.45 -2.72
C ASP A 442 25.72 -10.64 -2.21
N THR A 443 26.53 -11.27 -1.35
CA THR A 443 27.72 -10.64 -0.81
C THR A 443 28.94 -11.21 -1.51
N GLN A 444 29.83 -10.31 -1.87
CA GLN A 444 31.16 -10.64 -2.36
C GLN A 444 32.18 -10.39 -1.25
N GLU A 445 33.28 -11.11 -1.33
CA GLU A 445 34.40 -10.90 -0.41
C GLU A 445 35.56 -10.21 -1.12
N ALA A 446 36.10 -9.18 -0.49
CA ALA A 446 37.33 -8.53 -0.90
C ALA A 446 38.39 -8.71 0.19
N THR A 447 39.50 -9.39 -0.16
CA THR A 447 40.62 -9.58 0.75
C THR A 447 41.79 -8.71 0.33
N GLY A 448 42.33 -7.93 1.24
CA GLY A 448 43.44 -7.02 0.95
C GLY A 448 44.03 -6.38 2.20
N VAL A 449 45.07 -5.54 1.99
CA VAL A 449 45.69 -4.74 3.05
C VAL A 449 44.98 -3.38 3.13
N LEU A 450 44.60 -2.94 4.32
CA LEU A 450 43.99 -1.64 4.55
C LEU A 450 45.01 -0.51 4.31
N THR A 451 44.69 0.41 3.42
CA THR A 451 45.50 1.58 3.08
C THR A 451 44.94 2.89 3.60
N ASP A 452 43.63 2.94 3.85
CA ASP A 452 42.97 4.14 4.34
C ASP A 452 41.78 3.72 5.23
N ILE A 453 41.65 4.39 6.38
CA ILE A 453 40.52 4.23 7.31
C ILE A 453 40.03 5.62 7.66
N ARG A 454 38.76 5.93 7.33
CA ARG A 454 38.10 7.18 7.68
C ARG A 454 36.90 6.93 8.55
N THR A 455 36.58 7.89 9.39
CA THR A 455 35.39 7.82 10.24
C THR A 455 34.49 9.03 10.00
N ALA A 456 33.19 8.81 10.02
CA ALA A 456 32.18 9.85 10.02
C ALA A 456 31.09 9.48 11.01
N VAL A 457 30.46 10.48 11.62
CA VAL A 457 29.26 10.27 12.44
C VAL A 457 28.06 10.68 11.59
N ILE A 458 27.18 9.72 11.31
CA ILE A 458 25.95 9.93 10.54
C ILE A 458 24.79 9.45 11.39
N ASP A 459 23.82 10.31 11.63
CA ASP A 459 22.63 10.05 12.46
C ASP A 459 22.96 9.51 13.87
N GLY A 460 24.06 10.01 14.44
CA GLY A 460 24.54 9.61 15.78
C GLY A 460 25.37 8.32 15.81
N ASN A 461 25.52 7.62 14.69
CA ASN A 461 26.27 6.38 14.58
C ASN A 461 27.65 6.60 13.95
N SER A 462 28.68 5.94 14.49
CA SER A 462 30.02 5.97 13.92
C SER A 462 30.12 5.01 12.74
N ARG A 463 30.40 5.55 11.55
CA ARG A 463 30.65 4.77 10.35
C ARG A 463 32.13 4.83 9.96
N TYR A 464 32.68 3.66 9.56
CA TYR A 464 34.07 3.48 9.17
C TYR A 464 34.13 3.20 7.68
N TYR A 465 34.95 3.96 6.96
CA TYR A 465 35.20 3.85 5.52
C TYR A 465 36.58 3.23 5.33
N LEU A 466 36.61 2.00 4.84
CA LEU A 466 37.82 1.20 4.66
C LEU A 466 38.19 1.14 3.19
N ARG A 467 39.45 1.33 2.86
CA ARG A 467 39.96 1.16 1.49
C ARG A 467 41.09 0.15 1.46
N LEU A 468 40.99 -0.80 0.55
CA LEU A 468 42.00 -1.83 0.31
C LEU A 468 43.06 -1.34 -0.68
N GLN A 469 44.24 -1.92 -0.58
CA GLN A 469 45.37 -1.60 -1.43
C GLN A 469 45.05 -1.90 -2.91
N GLY A 470 45.25 -0.88 -3.78
CA GLY A 470 44.96 -0.99 -5.20
C GLY A 470 43.49 -0.82 -5.59
N GLY A 471 42.57 -0.69 -4.61
CA GLY A 471 41.16 -0.45 -4.85
C GLY A 471 40.81 1.04 -4.89
N SER A 472 39.85 1.42 -5.75
CA SER A 472 39.29 2.78 -5.81
C SER A 472 38.04 2.95 -4.94
N VAL A 473 37.49 1.86 -4.44
CA VAL A 473 36.22 1.79 -3.70
C VAL A 473 36.48 1.87 -2.20
N TYR A 474 35.57 2.53 -1.49
CA TYR A 474 35.49 2.49 -0.03
C TYR A 474 34.39 1.50 0.40
N TYR A 475 34.72 0.68 1.40
CA TYR A 475 33.78 -0.19 2.08
C TYR A 475 33.33 0.48 3.38
N VAL A 476 32.04 0.71 3.58
CA VAL A 476 31.51 1.37 4.76
C VAL A 476 30.88 0.38 5.71
N LEU A 477 31.24 0.45 6.98
CA LEU A 477 30.69 -0.36 8.08
C LEU A 477 30.27 0.54 9.26
N SER A 478 29.22 0.13 9.96
CA SER A 478 28.89 0.71 11.27
C SER A 478 29.66 0.01 12.38
N ALA A 479 30.10 0.76 13.39
CA ALA A 479 30.70 0.15 14.57
C ALA A 479 29.69 -0.67 15.40
N ALA A 480 28.40 -0.42 15.22
CA ALA A 480 27.34 -1.20 15.87
C ALA A 480 27.24 -2.60 15.27
N ASP A 481 27.37 -2.73 13.93
CA ASP A 481 27.20 -4.00 13.21
C ASP A 481 28.48 -4.83 13.22
N ALA A 482 29.63 -4.17 13.18
CA ALA A 482 30.95 -4.80 13.16
C ALA A 482 31.90 -4.16 14.20
N PRO A 483 31.73 -4.41 15.51
CA PRO A 483 32.52 -3.76 16.55
C PRO A 483 34.04 -3.89 16.39
N GLN A 484 34.51 -4.97 15.76
CA GLN A 484 35.92 -5.18 15.46
C GLN A 484 36.53 -4.14 14.54
N VAL A 485 35.73 -3.37 13.77
CA VAL A 485 36.22 -2.31 12.88
C VAL A 485 36.99 -1.23 13.66
N VAL A 486 36.66 -1.02 14.94
CA VAL A 486 37.28 -0.03 15.81
C VAL A 486 38.74 -0.38 16.12
N THR A 487 39.09 -1.68 16.04
CA THR A 487 40.44 -2.18 16.37
C THR A 487 41.37 -2.26 15.15
N LEU A 488 40.84 -2.00 13.94
CA LEU A 488 41.61 -2.09 12.70
C LEU A 488 42.56 -0.92 12.50
N ASN A 489 43.71 -1.22 11.96
CA ASN A 489 44.74 -0.24 11.61
C ASN A 489 45.11 -0.31 10.12
N THR A 490 45.62 0.79 9.60
CA THR A 490 46.24 0.77 8.26
C THR A 490 47.45 -0.18 8.26
N GLY A 491 47.48 -1.06 7.27
CA GLY A 491 48.44 -2.14 7.20
C GLY A 491 47.90 -3.52 7.58
N ASP A 492 46.77 -3.58 8.24
CA ASP A 492 46.11 -4.86 8.56
C ASP A 492 45.62 -5.54 7.28
N ARG A 493 45.75 -6.86 7.24
CA ARG A 493 45.17 -7.66 6.19
C ARG A 493 43.79 -8.12 6.63
N VAL A 494 42.77 -7.77 5.86
CA VAL A 494 41.36 -8.03 6.20
C VAL A 494 40.64 -8.70 5.04
N THR A 495 39.63 -9.48 5.36
CA THR A 495 38.58 -9.87 4.42
C THR A 495 37.33 -9.05 4.76
N ILE A 496 36.80 -8.33 3.79
CA ILE A 496 35.59 -7.51 3.90
C ILE A 496 34.51 -8.20 3.09
N THR A 497 33.40 -8.53 3.73
CA THR A 497 32.18 -9.00 3.08
C THR A 497 31.32 -7.79 2.76
N TYR A 498 30.95 -7.60 1.50
CA TYR A 498 30.25 -6.40 1.02
C TYR A 498 29.19 -6.77 -0.01
N ARG A 499 28.24 -5.88 -0.21
CA ARG A 499 27.22 -5.99 -1.25
C ARG A 499 27.72 -5.32 -2.53
N PRO A 500 27.76 -6.05 -3.67
CA PRO A 500 28.14 -5.46 -4.94
C PRO A 500 27.04 -4.49 -5.40
N GLN A 501 27.47 -3.30 -5.86
CA GLN A 501 26.61 -2.31 -6.49
C GLN A 501 27.32 -1.78 -7.72
N GLU A 502 26.67 -1.79 -8.86
CA GLU A 502 27.26 -1.30 -10.12
C GLU A 502 27.60 0.19 -10.01
N ASP A 503 28.80 0.55 -10.46
CA ASP A 503 29.32 1.94 -10.52
C ASP A 503 29.41 2.70 -9.18
N ALA A 504 29.28 2.03 -8.03
CA ALA A 504 29.39 2.68 -6.74
C ALA A 504 30.86 2.89 -6.32
N SER A 505 31.20 4.10 -5.89
CA SER A 505 32.49 4.43 -5.26
C SER A 505 32.56 4.10 -3.76
N ILE A 506 31.41 3.85 -3.15
CA ILE A 506 31.24 3.43 -1.75
C ILE A 506 30.30 2.24 -1.74
N LEU A 507 30.73 1.13 -1.15
CA LEU A 507 29.98 -0.12 -1.02
C LEU A 507 29.68 -0.40 0.45
N GLU A 508 28.45 -0.80 0.75
CA GLU A 508 28.10 -1.22 2.11
C GLU A 508 28.68 -2.60 2.40
N ALA A 509 29.43 -2.68 3.50
CA ALA A 509 30.01 -3.92 3.99
C ALA A 509 29.24 -4.42 5.21
N THR A 510 29.05 -5.73 5.27
CA THR A 510 28.30 -6.40 6.35
C THR A 510 29.22 -7.01 7.40
N ALA A 511 30.46 -7.33 7.03
CA ALA A 511 31.42 -7.88 7.98
C ALA A 511 32.86 -7.52 7.57
N VAL A 512 33.75 -7.49 8.55
CA VAL A 512 35.20 -7.40 8.35
C VAL A 512 35.88 -8.37 9.28
N THR A 513 36.81 -9.16 8.79
CA THR A 513 37.60 -10.11 9.57
C THR A 513 39.10 -9.92 9.35
N LEU A 514 39.86 -9.92 10.42
CA LEU A 514 41.34 -9.94 10.34
C LEU A 514 41.82 -11.29 9.81
N VAL A 515 42.56 -11.27 8.73
CA VAL A 515 43.20 -12.49 8.20
C VAL A 515 44.45 -12.78 9.04
N SER A 516 44.35 -13.72 10.01
CA SER A 516 45.50 -14.21 10.77
C SER A 516 46.41 -14.99 9.85
N GLY A 517 47.48 -14.38 9.38
CA GLY A 517 48.44 -15.04 8.49
C GLY A 517 49.78 -14.33 8.47
N SER A 518 50.70 -14.84 9.24
CA SER A 518 52.14 -14.65 9.26
C SER A 518 52.67 -13.94 10.52
N SER A 519 53.08 -14.79 11.46
CA SER A 519 53.99 -14.48 12.53
C SER A 519 55.25 -13.73 12.04
N GLY A 520 55.23 -12.43 12.16
CA GLY A 520 56.46 -11.66 12.33
C GLY A 520 56.84 -11.77 13.82
N THR A 521 57.92 -12.44 14.13
CA THR A 521 58.55 -12.46 15.45
C THR A 521 58.96 -11.03 15.84
N GLY A 522 58.06 -10.30 16.48
CA GLY A 522 58.33 -9.13 17.26
C GLY A 522 58.18 -9.54 18.73
N THR A 523 59.28 -9.65 19.42
CA THR A 523 59.33 -9.79 20.89
C THR A 523 58.52 -8.63 21.49
N VAL A 524 57.39 -8.97 22.06
CA VAL A 524 56.65 -8.05 22.93
C VAL A 524 57.32 -8.08 24.29
N ASP A 525 58.11 -7.05 24.55
CA ASP A 525 58.52 -6.72 25.93
C ASP A 525 57.28 -6.41 26.75
N ASN A 526 57.01 -7.24 27.71
CA ASN A 526 55.91 -7.09 28.65
C ASN A 526 56.36 -6.11 29.74
N PRO A 527 55.88 -4.86 29.81
CA PRO A 527 56.25 -3.99 30.92
C PRO A 527 55.39 -4.35 32.16
N THR A 528 55.96 -5.23 32.99
CA THR A 528 55.52 -5.38 34.38
C THR A 528 56.10 -4.25 35.18
N ASP A 529 55.51 -3.06 35.14
CA ASP A 529 55.66 -2.05 36.18
C ASP A 529 54.32 -1.37 36.39
N PRO A 530 53.85 -1.26 37.64
CA PRO A 530 52.56 -0.63 37.94
C PRO A 530 52.68 0.88 37.74
N ILE A 531 51.80 1.43 36.92
CA ILE A 531 51.66 2.87 36.70
C ILE A 531 51.31 3.52 38.06
N LYS A 532 52.23 4.31 38.60
CA LYS A 532 51.96 5.23 39.70
C LYS A 532 51.11 6.37 39.21
N ILE A 533 49.85 6.36 39.57
CA ILE A 533 48.95 7.50 39.36
C ILE A 533 49.26 8.55 40.41
N ASN A 534 49.82 9.68 40.02
CA ASN A 534 49.93 10.85 40.88
C ASN A 534 48.53 11.49 41.05
N PRO A 535 48.08 11.77 42.29
CA PRO A 535 46.81 12.48 42.50
C PRO A 535 46.94 13.94 42.09
N ALA A 536 45.93 14.42 41.35
CA ALA A 536 45.75 15.82 41.02
C ALA A 536 45.49 16.66 42.30
N PRO A 537 45.87 17.95 42.34
CA PRO A 537 45.74 18.79 43.52
C PRO A 537 44.29 19.07 43.88
N GLY A 538 43.99 19.00 45.17
CA GLY A 538 42.67 19.09 45.76
C GLY A 538 41.99 20.45 45.61
N ILE A 539 40.70 20.39 45.44
CA ILE A 539 39.78 21.49 45.75
C ILE A 539 39.07 21.16 47.07
N GLY A 540 39.11 22.17 47.92
CA GLY A 540 38.83 22.08 49.35
C GLY A 540 37.43 21.64 49.77
N ASP A 541 37.44 21.24 51.03
CA ASP A 541 36.34 20.84 51.88
C ASP A 541 35.08 21.69 51.79
N ILE A 542 33.93 21.02 51.54
CA ILE A 542 32.63 21.53 51.97
C ILE A 542 32.02 20.50 52.92
N ILE A 543 31.82 21.00 54.10
CA ILE A 543 31.29 20.35 55.28
C ILE A 543 29.89 19.82 55.06
N THR A 544 29.66 18.58 55.40
CA THR A 544 28.35 17.97 55.56
C THR A 544 27.76 18.28 56.90
N ASP A 545 26.55 18.80 56.93
CA ASP A 545 25.68 18.76 58.10
C ASP A 545 24.38 18.00 57.75
N PRO A 546 23.95 17.01 58.50
CA PRO A 546 22.76 16.25 58.26
C PRO A 546 21.60 16.82 59.07
N GLY A 547 20.59 17.31 58.36
CA GLY A 547 19.39 17.81 59.07
C GLY A 547 18.18 17.92 58.17
N ASP A 548 17.27 17.06 58.45
CA ASP A 548 15.81 17.22 58.40
C ASP A 548 15.05 16.99 57.09
N GLY A 549 14.09 16.06 57.21
CA GLY A 549 13.15 15.65 56.19
C GLY A 549 12.10 16.71 55.89
N GLY A 550 12.00 17.05 54.64
CA GLY A 550 10.93 17.85 54.05
C GLY A 550 10.34 17.17 52.86
N ARG A 551 9.18 16.56 53.07
CA ARG A 551 8.35 15.96 52.02
C ARG A 551 7.79 17.08 51.13
N VAL A 552 8.20 17.18 49.90
CA VAL A 552 7.59 18.08 48.91
C VAL A 552 6.49 17.30 48.20
N GLU A 553 5.24 17.67 48.47
CA GLU A 553 4.07 17.24 47.68
C GLU A 553 4.04 18.03 46.38
N LEU A 554 4.02 17.31 45.27
CA LEU A 554 3.72 17.88 43.94
C LEU A 554 2.20 17.99 43.78
N PRO A 555 1.69 19.07 43.19
CA PRO A 555 0.26 19.23 42.96
C PRO A 555 -0.24 18.28 41.89
N VAL A 556 -1.32 17.56 42.23
CA VAL A 556 -2.09 16.72 41.32
C VAL A 556 -3.02 17.63 40.49
N GLU A 557 -2.84 17.67 39.19
CA GLU A 557 -3.83 18.25 38.26
C GLU A 557 -5.06 17.35 38.15
N PRO A 558 -6.28 17.90 38.11
CA PRO A 558 -7.51 17.15 37.94
C PRO A 558 -7.67 16.70 36.47
N PRO A 559 -8.39 15.58 36.21
CA PRO A 559 -8.62 15.07 34.87
C PRO A 559 -9.59 15.99 34.07
N PRO A 560 -9.44 16.06 32.75
CA PRO A 560 -10.34 16.87 31.90
C PRO A 560 -11.75 16.28 31.84
N GLU A 561 -12.75 17.15 31.91
CA GLU A 561 -14.18 16.86 31.78
C GLU A 561 -14.52 16.26 30.40
N GLU A 562 -15.32 15.20 30.42
CA GLU A 562 -16.02 14.67 29.26
C GLU A 562 -16.96 15.72 28.67
N VAL A 563 -16.70 16.14 27.45
CA VAL A 563 -17.69 16.85 26.64
C VAL A 563 -18.50 15.82 25.85
N ARG A 564 -19.71 15.54 26.35
CA ARG A 564 -20.79 14.92 25.54
C ARG A 564 -21.32 15.96 24.56
N GLN A 565 -21.16 15.70 23.28
CA GLN A 565 -22.21 15.96 22.26
C GLN A 565 -21.98 15.03 21.07
#